data_86869a192ab92639d8350e6c31746792
#
_entry.id   86869a192ab92639d8350e6c31746792
#
_cell.length_a   1.000
_cell.length_b   1.000
_cell.length_c   1.000
_cell.angle_alpha   90.00
_cell.angle_beta   90.00
_cell.angle_gamma   90.00
#
_symmetry.space_group_name_H-M   'P 1'
#
loop_
_entity.id
_entity.type
_entity.pdbx_description
1 polymer ?
#
loop_
_entity_poly.entity_id
_entity_poly.type
_entity_poly.pdbx_seq_one_letter_code
_entity_poly.pdbx_strand_id
1 'polypeptide(L)'
;ILACFIFNICFSQNWIQNQRMEMQFKEAVTSYNSGRYATSEIILNKIIDSGYESFYEKSLLLLLKSQVALNKPEAAKRTAKIFFSDYPISSFSGYAMESIGDLFVNYANYESAYRMFSRSRNLSIKTERKVKIDKKLLKIIKISLSTKFIDELLIMETNLPMSNIHYLAIAYSQIMNGVPDSAALTLAKIDPTYLPDTFSELFESLLKESYKPASPIMMVGLALPLSGSDSEFGKAFLDGFKSALNSNSYDEKRISILAQDTRSDEIETIKI
;
A
#
# COMPACT_ATOMS: atom_id res chain seq x y z
N ILE A 1 -45.79 21.24 -40.56
CA ILE A 1 -45.20 20.13 -41.36
C ILE A 1 -43.65 20.25 -41.37
N LEU A 2 -43.04 21.41 -41.65
CA LEU A 2 -41.60 21.59 -41.70
C LEU A 2 -40.91 21.30 -40.34
N ALA A 3 -41.50 21.74 -39.21
CA ALA A 3 -40.97 21.49 -37.87
C ALA A 3 -40.94 19.99 -37.49
N CYS A 4 -41.94 19.22 -37.90
CA CYS A 4 -41.95 17.76 -37.66
C CYS A 4 -40.92 17.03 -38.51
N PHE A 5 -40.59 17.54 -39.71
CA PHE A 5 -39.57 16.95 -40.55
C PHE A 5 -38.15 17.18 -40.00
N ILE A 6 -37.89 18.40 -39.50
CA ILE A 6 -36.59 18.75 -38.89
C ILE A 6 -36.41 17.95 -37.58
N PHE A 7 -37.47 17.78 -36.77
CA PHE A 7 -37.41 17.01 -35.52
C PHE A 7 -37.07 15.52 -35.79
N ASN A 8 -37.70 14.90 -36.81
CA ASN A 8 -37.41 13.53 -37.20
C ASN A 8 -35.98 13.32 -37.74
N ILE A 9 -35.46 14.30 -38.49
CA ILE A 9 -34.07 14.23 -39.00
C ILE A 9 -33.05 14.32 -37.84
N CYS A 10 -33.25 15.25 -36.92
CA CYS A 10 -32.40 15.37 -35.73
C CYS A 10 -32.44 14.10 -34.84
N PHE A 11 -33.62 13.50 -34.67
CA PHE A 11 -33.77 12.29 -33.87
C PHE A 11 -33.08 11.08 -34.52
N SER A 12 -33.19 10.95 -35.86
CA SER A 12 -32.56 9.86 -36.60
C SER A 12 -31.04 10.00 -36.64
N GLN A 13 -30.50 11.22 -36.74
CA GLN A 13 -29.07 11.48 -36.74
C GLN A 13 -28.48 11.16 -35.34
N ASN A 14 -29.12 11.58 -34.26
CA ASN A 14 -28.70 11.27 -32.91
C ASN A 14 -28.70 9.75 -32.63
N TRP A 15 -29.70 9.01 -33.14
CA TRP A 15 -29.80 7.57 -32.98
C TRP A 15 -28.67 6.83 -33.73
N ILE A 16 -28.40 7.21 -34.98
CA ILE A 16 -27.32 6.63 -35.81
C ILE A 16 -25.94 6.90 -35.15
N GLN A 17 -25.75 8.14 -34.66
CA GLN A 17 -24.51 8.51 -33.99
C GLN A 17 -24.30 7.74 -32.68
N ASN A 18 -25.38 7.53 -31.92
CA ASN A 18 -25.35 6.75 -30.70
C ASN A 18 -24.94 5.29 -30.96
N GLN A 19 -25.55 4.65 -31.94
CA GLN A 19 -25.19 3.28 -32.36
C GLN A 19 -23.72 3.17 -32.81
N ARG A 20 -23.24 4.16 -33.56
CA ARG A 20 -21.84 4.20 -34.01
C ARG A 20 -20.89 4.30 -32.83
N MET A 21 -21.15 5.17 -31.85
CA MET A 21 -20.33 5.34 -30.65
C MET A 21 -20.37 4.06 -29.81
N GLU A 22 -21.52 3.43 -29.65
CA GLU A 22 -21.66 2.15 -28.95
C GLU A 22 -20.81 1.05 -29.60
N MET A 23 -20.83 0.92 -30.93
CA MET A 23 -19.99 -0.04 -31.64
C MET A 23 -18.51 0.23 -31.44
N GLN A 24 -18.07 1.47 -31.55
CA GLN A 24 -16.68 1.86 -31.32
C GLN A 24 -16.25 1.59 -29.86
N PHE A 25 -17.11 1.88 -28.89
CA PHE A 25 -16.81 1.58 -27.50
C PHE A 25 -16.71 0.07 -27.24
N LYS A 26 -17.61 -0.75 -27.82
CA LYS A 26 -17.52 -2.22 -27.76
C LYS A 26 -16.22 -2.74 -28.40
N GLU A 27 -15.79 -2.16 -29.52
CA GLU A 27 -14.53 -2.50 -30.17
C GLU A 27 -13.33 -2.14 -29.27
N ALA A 28 -13.36 -0.98 -28.61
CA ALA A 28 -12.34 -0.58 -27.66
C ALA A 28 -12.26 -1.55 -26.46
N VAL A 29 -13.41 -1.95 -25.91
CA VAL A 29 -13.49 -2.95 -24.81
C VAL A 29 -12.94 -4.29 -25.28
N THR A 30 -13.30 -4.76 -26.47
CA THR A 30 -12.80 -6.02 -27.04
C THR A 30 -11.29 -5.97 -27.24
N SER A 31 -10.77 -4.85 -27.76
CA SER A 31 -9.33 -4.63 -27.93
C SER A 31 -8.59 -4.64 -26.60
N TYR A 32 -9.13 -3.97 -25.58
CA TYR A 32 -8.58 -3.97 -24.23
C TYR A 32 -8.51 -5.39 -23.65
N ASN A 33 -9.63 -6.13 -23.70
CA ASN A 33 -9.72 -7.49 -23.15
C ASN A 33 -8.80 -8.48 -23.88
N SER A 34 -8.47 -8.20 -25.14
CA SER A 34 -7.53 -9.00 -25.96
C SER A 34 -6.07 -8.56 -25.78
N GLY A 35 -5.76 -7.66 -24.82
CA GLY A 35 -4.41 -7.14 -24.60
C GLY A 35 -3.92 -6.12 -25.64
N ARG A 36 -4.76 -5.73 -26.60
CA ARG A 36 -4.44 -4.74 -27.64
C ARG A 36 -4.69 -3.33 -27.13
N TYR A 37 -3.97 -2.95 -26.06
CA TYR A 37 -4.19 -1.69 -25.34
C TYR A 37 -3.96 -0.45 -26.20
N ALA A 38 -2.99 -0.47 -27.12
CA ALA A 38 -2.73 0.65 -28.03
C ALA A 38 -3.89 0.88 -29.01
N THR A 39 -4.51 -0.19 -29.54
CA THR A 39 -5.70 -0.09 -30.38
C THR A 39 -6.88 0.47 -29.59
N SER A 40 -7.08 -0.03 -28.37
CA SER A 40 -8.11 0.48 -27.46
C SER A 40 -7.92 1.98 -27.20
N GLU A 41 -6.69 2.43 -26.87
CA GLU A 41 -6.37 3.85 -26.67
C GLU A 41 -6.72 4.71 -27.87
N ILE A 42 -6.37 4.28 -29.09
CA ILE A 42 -6.68 5.04 -30.32
C ILE A 42 -8.19 5.21 -30.52
N ILE A 43 -8.96 4.15 -30.32
CA ILE A 43 -10.42 4.18 -30.49
C ILE A 43 -11.04 5.09 -29.42
N LEU A 44 -10.59 4.97 -28.15
CA LEU A 44 -11.12 5.76 -27.04
C LEU A 44 -10.85 7.24 -27.20
N ASN A 45 -9.67 7.63 -27.68
CA ASN A 45 -9.38 9.03 -27.99
C ASN A 45 -10.35 9.58 -29.03
N LYS A 46 -10.67 8.84 -30.10
CA LYS A 46 -11.66 9.27 -31.12
C LYS A 46 -13.05 9.48 -30.51
N ILE A 47 -13.46 8.62 -29.55
CA ILE A 47 -14.75 8.78 -28.87
C ILE A 47 -14.72 10.05 -28.00
N ILE A 48 -13.65 10.25 -27.25
CA ILE A 48 -13.47 11.41 -26.38
C ILE A 48 -13.44 12.71 -27.19
N ASP A 49 -12.68 12.74 -28.29
CA ASP A 49 -12.54 13.91 -29.18
C ASP A 49 -13.87 14.25 -29.88
N SER A 50 -14.77 13.26 -30.05
CA SER A 50 -16.10 13.52 -30.60
C SER A 50 -17.03 14.31 -29.67
N GLY A 51 -16.69 14.42 -28.36
CA GLY A 51 -17.49 15.09 -27.34
C GLY A 51 -18.82 14.40 -27.02
N TYR A 52 -18.99 13.13 -27.37
CA TYR A 52 -20.25 12.43 -27.16
C TYR A 52 -20.43 12.00 -25.72
N GLU A 53 -21.28 12.71 -24.97
CA GLU A 53 -21.43 12.60 -23.51
C GLU A 53 -21.78 11.19 -23.02
N SER A 54 -22.64 10.44 -23.73
CA SER A 54 -23.12 9.12 -23.28
C SER A 54 -22.03 8.09 -23.05
N PHE A 55 -20.87 8.23 -23.71
CA PHE A 55 -19.76 7.31 -23.58
C PHE A 55 -18.50 7.96 -23.01
N TYR A 56 -18.50 9.27 -22.77
CA TYR A 56 -17.31 10.02 -22.39
C TYR A 56 -16.70 9.52 -21.09
N GLU A 57 -17.48 9.42 -20.02
CA GLU A 57 -17.03 8.93 -18.71
C GLU A 57 -16.42 7.52 -18.78
N LYS A 58 -17.14 6.60 -19.43
CA LYS A 58 -16.70 5.20 -19.59
C LYS A 58 -15.44 5.11 -20.45
N SER A 59 -15.34 5.97 -21.47
CA SER A 59 -14.17 6.04 -22.34
C SER A 59 -12.95 6.58 -21.61
N LEU A 60 -13.10 7.62 -20.77
CA LEU A 60 -12.01 8.10 -19.92
C LEU A 60 -11.51 7.01 -18.96
N LEU A 61 -12.41 6.26 -18.32
CA LEU A 61 -12.00 5.17 -17.44
C LEU A 61 -11.23 4.09 -18.20
N LEU A 62 -11.74 3.65 -19.35
CA LEU A 62 -11.08 2.59 -20.14
C LEU A 62 -9.78 3.07 -20.77
N LEU A 63 -9.72 4.36 -21.16
CA LEU A 63 -8.49 5.01 -21.62
C LEU A 63 -7.42 5.02 -20.53
N LEU A 64 -7.79 5.44 -19.30
CA LEU A 64 -6.89 5.39 -18.14
C LEU A 64 -6.32 3.98 -17.94
N LYS A 65 -7.18 2.95 -17.97
CA LYS A 65 -6.74 1.56 -17.84
C LYS A 65 -5.80 1.11 -18.97
N SER A 66 -6.09 1.52 -20.20
CA SER A 66 -5.26 1.20 -21.38
C SER A 66 -3.88 1.85 -21.25
N GLN A 67 -3.83 3.12 -20.81
CA GLN A 67 -2.59 3.86 -20.61
C GLN A 67 -1.74 3.29 -19.46
N VAL A 68 -2.38 2.84 -18.38
CA VAL A 68 -1.69 2.13 -17.29
C VAL A 68 -1.09 0.81 -17.80
N ALA A 69 -1.85 0.03 -18.56
CA ALA A 69 -1.37 -1.22 -19.14
C ALA A 69 -0.23 -1.02 -20.15
N LEU A 70 -0.23 0.11 -20.85
CA LEU A 70 0.85 0.53 -21.77
C LEU A 70 2.04 1.18 -21.05
N ASN A 71 1.99 1.30 -19.73
CA ASN A 71 3.00 1.97 -18.92
C ASN A 71 3.28 3.42 -19.37
N LYS A 72 2.20 4.19 -19.64
CA LYS A 72 2.24 5.60 -20.05
C LYS A 72 1.84 6.53 -18.89
N PRO A 73 2.73 6.81 -17.92
CA PRO A 73 2.37 7.47 -16.67
C PRO A 73 1.81 8.87 -16.86
N GLU A 74 2.42 9.68 -17.71
CA GLU A 74 2.00 11.07 -17.89
C GLU A 74 0.66 11.17 -18.62
N ALA A 75 0.38 10.26 -19.56
CA ALA A 75 -0.93 10.18 -20.19
C ALA A 75 -1.99 9.72 -19.19
N ALA A 76 -1.72 8.67 -18.43
CA ALA A 76 -2.62 8.15 -17.41
C ALA A 76 -2.95 9.21 -16.33
N LYS A 77 -1.96 9.96 -15.85
CA LYS A 77 -2.17 11.06 -14.90
C LYS A 77 -3.08 12.17 -15.48
N ARG A 78 -2.86 12.56 -16.74
CA ARG A 78 -3.72 13.56 -17.39
C ARG A 78 -5.15 13.06 -17.53
N THR A 79 -5.34 11.83 -18.00
CA THR A 79 -6.68 11.21 -18.13
C THR A 79 -7.37 11.08 -16.78
N ALA A 80 -6.65 10.68 -15.72
CA ALA A 80 -7.19 10.61 -14.38
C ALA A 80 -7.63 12.00 -13.85
N LYS A 81 -6.81 13.05 -14.10
CA LYS A 81 -7.16 14.42 -13.71
C LYS A 81 -8.46 14.86 -14.38
N ILE A 82 -8.61 14.63 -15.68
CA ILE A 82 -9.83 14.93 -16.43
C ILE A 82 -11.00 14.15 -15.83
N PHE A 83 -10.84 12.83 -15.62
CA PHE A 83 -11.89 12.00 -15.06
C PHE A 83 -12.42 12.52 -13.72
N PHE A 84 -11.54 12.85 -12.77
CA PHE A 84 -11.96 13.33 -11.45
C PHE A 84 -12.45 14.79 -11.45
N SER A 85 -12.00 15.62 -12.42
CA SER A 85 -12.50 16.97 -12.60
C SER A 85 -13.93 16.96 -13.13
N ASP A 86 -14.18 16.17 -14.17
CA ASP A 86 -15.46 16.16 -14.88
C ASP A 86 -16.51 15.30 -14.15
N TYR A 87 -16.06 14.28 -13.43
CA TYR A 87 -16.93 13.30 -12.71
C TYR A 87 -16.52 13.11 -11.25
N PRO A 88 -16.62 14.15 -10.40
CA PRO A 88 -16.18 14.08 -8.99
C PRO A 88 -16.98 13.06 -8.15
N ILE A 89 -18.23 12.75 -8.56
CA ILE A 89 -19.15 11.84 -7.85
C ILE A 89 -19.47 10.61 -8.72
N SER A 90 -18.49 10.10 -9.44
CA SER A 90 -18.67 8.95 -10.32
C SER A 90 -18.76 7.63 -9.55
N SER A 91 -19.69 6.75 -9.96
CA SER A 91 -19.71 5.36 -9.50
C SER A 91 -18.48 4.56 -9.96
N PHE A 92 -17.73 5.07 -10.93
CA PHE A 92 -16.50 4.48 -11.44
C PHE A 92 -15.23 4.99 -10.73
N SER A 93 -15.34 5.95 -9.81
CA SER A 93 -14.18 6.52 -9.08
C SER A 93 -13.30 5.47 -8.44
N GLY A 94 -13.91 4.44 -7.83
CA GLY A 94 -13.15 3.31 -7.27
C GLY A 94 -12.30 2.57 -8.33
N TYR A 95 -12.82 2.39 -9.54
CA TYR A 95 -12.06 1.73 -10.63
C TYR A 95 -10.92 2.60 -11.15
N ALA A 96 -11.15 3.92 -11.22
CA ALA A 96 -10.10 4.86 -11.61
C ALA A 96 -8.97 4.89 -10.56
N MET A 97 -9.31 4.94 -9.27
CA MET A 97 -8.32 4.87 -8.17
C MET A 97 -7.55 3.56 -8.18
N GLU A 98 -8.21 2.42 -8.44
CA GLU A 98 -7.52 1.13 -8.57
C GLU A 98 -6.48 1.16 -9.70
N SER A 99 -6.85 1.72 -10.87
CA SER A 99 -5.92 1.84 -12.00
C SER A 99 -4.74 2.75 -11.70
N ILE A 100 -4.95 3.85 -10.97
CA ILE A 100 -3.87 4.73 -10.51
C ILE A 100 -2.98 4.00 -9.48
N GLY A 101 -3.59 3.20 -8.61
CA GLY A 101 -2.83 2.34 -7.68
C GLY A 101 -1.92 1.37 -8.42
N ASP A 102 -2.42 0.70 -9.47
CA ASP A 102 -1.62 -0.17 -10.33
C ASP A 102 -0.47 0.59 -11.01
N LEU A 103 -0.73 1.83 -11.46
CA LEU A 103 0.32 2.69 -12.01
C LEU A 103 1.42 2.96 -10.98
N PHE A 104 1.08 3.30 -9.75
CA PHE A 104 2.05 3.54 -8.68
C PHE A 104 2.86 2.29 -8.33
N VAL A 105 2.26 1.10 -8.37
CA VAL A 105 2.98 -0.18 -8.22
C VAL A 105 4.06 -0.34 -9.29
N ASN A 106 3.74 -0.02 -10.56
CA ASN A 106 4.71 -0.11 -11.67
C ASN A 106 5.95 0.78 -11.46
N TYR A 107 5.81 1.85 -10.65
CA TYR A 107 6.90 2.78 -10.31
C TYR A 107 7.46 2.56 -8.90
N ALA A 108 7.14 1.44 -8.25
CA ALA A 108 7.54 1.11 -6.90
C ALA A 108 7.17 2.18 -5.84
N ASN A 109 6.18 3.03 -6.14
CA ASN A 109 5.62 3.99 -5.18
C ASN A 109 4.50 3.32 -4.36
N TYR A 110 4.90 2.48 -3.42
CA TYR A 110 3.98 1.60 -2.70
C TYR A 110 3.06 2.35 -1.73
N GLU A 111 3.50 3.45 -1.13
CA GLU A 111 2.65 4.27 -0.25
C GLU A 111 1.51 4.94 -1.03
N SER A 112 1.82 5.52 -2.19
CA SER A 112 0.79 6.07 -3.07
C SER A 112 -0.15 4.99 -3.60
N ALA A 113 0.37 3.81 -3.96
CA ALA A 113 -0.43 2.68 -4.39
C ALA A 113 -1.38 2.20 -3.28
N TYR A 114 -0.87 2.05 -2.05
CA TYR A 114 -1.65 1.67 -0.89
C TYR A 114 -2.80 2.66 -0.63
N ARG A 115 -2.51 3.96 -0.65
CA ARG A 115 -3.52 5.02 -0.51
C ARG A 115 -4.63 4.92 -1.56
N MET A 116 -4.26 4.66 -2.82
CA MET A 116 -5.24 4.52 -3.91
C MET A 116 -6.07 3.26 -3.76
N PHE A 117 -5.48 2.13 -3.41
CA PHE A 117 -6.22 0.89 -3.18
C PHE A 117 -7.13 0.98 -1.96
N SER A 118 -6.71 1.60 -0.87
CA SER A 118 -7.55 1.83 0.32
C SER A 118 -8.81 2.63 -0.04
N ARG A 119 -8.65 3.73 -0.76
CA ARG A 119 -9.77 4.54 -1.25
C ARG A 119 -10.67 3.76 -2.22
N SER A 120 -10.07 3.01 -3.16
CA SER A 120 -10.80 2.15 -4.10
C SER A 120 -11.64 1.11 -3.38
N ARG A 121 -11.08 0.50 -2.32
CA ARG A 121 -11.77 -0.48 -1.48
C ARG A 121 -12.98 0.12 -0.78
N ASN A 122 -12.82 1.29 -0.16
CA ASN A 122 -13.89 1.98 0.54
C ASN A 122 -15.06 2.35 -0.40
N LEU A 123 -14.77 2.71 -1.65
CA LEU A 123 -15.78 3.00 -2.67
C LEU A 123 -16.39 1.73 -3.30
N SER A 124 -15.87 0.55 -3.00
CA SER A 124 -16.36 -0.69 -3.61
C SER A 124 -17.56 -1.25 -2.85
N ILE A 125 -18.68 -1.44 -3.55
CA ILE A 125 -19.90 -2.05 -2.98
C ILE A 125 -19.81 -3.57 -3.04
N LYS A 126 -19.33 -4.13 -4.16
CA LYS A 126 -19.32 -5.57 -4.40
C LYS A 126 -18.20 -6.26 -3.62
N THR A 127 -18.54 -7.31 -2.87
CA THR A 127 -17.60 -8.11 -2.06
C THR A 127 -16.48 -8.71 -2.90
N GLU A 128 -16.78 -9.28 -4.05
CA GLU A 128 -15.78 -9.86 -4.97
C GLU A 128 -14.70 -8.85 -5.38
N ARG A 129 -15.13 -7.60 -5.56
CA ARG A 129 -14.21 -6.53 -5.89
C ARG A 129 -13.34 -6.14 -4.70
N LYS A 130 -13.94 -6.05 -3.49
CA LYS A 130 -13.18 -5.81 -2.25
C LYS A 130 -12.08 -6.86 -2.09
N VAL A 131 -12.39 -8.14 -2.26
CA VAL A 131 -11.41 -9.24 -2.20
C VAL A 131 -10.27 -9.07 -3.20
N LYS A 132 -10.55 -8.62 -4.43
CA LYS A 132 -9.49 -8.35 -5.42
C LYS A 132 -8.54 -7.23 -4.97
N ILE A 133 -9.11 -6.16 -4.39
CA ILE A 133 -8.33 -5.03 -3.89
C ILE A 133 -7.57 -5.44 -2.62
N ASP A 134 -8.18 -6.22 -1.73
CA ASP A 134 -7.55 -6.75 -0.51
C ASP A 134 -6.30 -7.57 -0.83
N LYS A 135 -6.33 -8.38 -1.90
CA LYS A 135 -5.13 -9.09 -2.38
C LYS A 135 -4.01 -8.14 -2.85
N LYS A 136 -4.36 -7.01 -3.44
CA LYS A 136 -3.37 -5.97 -3.83
C LYS A 136 -2.81 -5.28 -2.59
N LEU A 137 -3.66 -4.91 -1.64
CA LEU A 137 -3.24 -4.32 -0.36
C LEU A 137 -2.33 -5.27 0.41
N LEU A 138 -2.67 -6.55 0.52
CA LEU A 138 -1.86 -7.56 1.19
C LEU A 138 -0.46 -7.68 0.60
N LYS A 139 -0.33 -7.63 -0.73
CA LYS A 139 0.98 -7.64 -1.39
C LYS A 139 1.83 -6.42 -1.01
N ILE A 140 1.22 -5.24 -0.92
CA ILE A 140 1.93 -4.01 -0.57
C ILE A 140 2.29 -3.98 0.90
N ILE A 141 1.42 -4.44 1.80
CA ILE A 141 1.72 -4.56 3.23
C ILE A 141 3.00 -5.36 3.46
N LYS A 142 3.18 -6.47 2.74
CA LYS A 142 4.36 -7.33 2.82
C LYS A 142 5.67 -6.69 2.29
N ILE A 143 5.61 -5.49 1.71
CA ILE A 143 6.80 -4.72 1.31
C ILE A 143 7.30 -3.84 2.47
N SER A 144 6.57 -3.73 3.57
CA SER A 144 6.83 -2.87 4.72
C SER A 144 6.68 -1.38 4.41
N LEU A 145 5.53 -0.83 4.76
CA LEU A 145 5.21 0.58 4.62
C LEU A 145 5.67 1.36 5.86
N SER A 146 5.90 2.66 5.71
CA SER A 146 6.16 3.55 6.84
C SER A 146 4.97 3.59 7.80
N THR A 147 5.21 3.33 9.09
CA THR A 147 4.16 3.42 10.13
C THR A 147 3.58 4.82 10.19
N LYS A 148 4.42 5.86 10.11
CA LYS A 148 3.97 7.27 10.08
C LYS A 148 2.99 7.53 8.94
N PHE A 149 3.27 7.02 7.74
CA PHE A 149 2.38 7.18 6.60
C PHE A 149 1.02 6.54 6.85
N ILE A 150 0.98 5.36 7.49
CA ILE A 150 -0.28 4.66 7.77
C ILE A 150 -1.04 5.33 8.91
N ASP A 151 -0.34 5.85 9.93
CA ASP A 151 -0.95 6.63 11.01
C ASP A 151 -1.68 7.87 10.46
N GLU A 152 -1.11 8.55 9.46
CA GLU A 152 -1.77 9.67 8.78
C GLU A 152 -3.08 9.23 8.08
N LEU A 153 -3.13 8.02 7.53
CA LEU A 153 -4.35 7.49 6.91
C LEU A 153 -5.41 7.13 7.96
N LEU A 154 -4.98 6.59 9.12
CA LEU A 154 -5.87 6.22 10.21
C LEU A 154 -6.62 7.42 10.81
N ILE A 155 -6.01 8.61 10.87
CA ILE A 155 -6.63 9.82 11.41
C ILE A 155 -7.97 10.14 10.71
N MET A 156 -8.06 9.85 9.40
CA MET A 156 -9.23 10.18 8.58
C MET A 156 -10.09 8.94 8.25
N GLU A 157 -9.68 7.75 8.72
CA GLU A 157 -10.40 6.52 8.37
C GLU A 157 -11.57 6.25 9.31
N THR A 158 -12.75 6.09 8.74
CA THR A 158 -13.99 5.78 9.49
C THR A 158 -14.54 4.38 9.21
N ASN A 159 -13.99 3.70 8.21
CA ASN A 159 -14.42 2.36 7.83
C ASN A 159 -13.67 1.31 8.68
N LEU A 160 -14.35 0.64 9.62
CA LEU A 160 -13.75 -0.33 10.54
C LEU A 160 -12.93 -1.43 9.84
N PRO A 161 -13.42 -2.11 8.78
CA PRO A 161 -12.59 -3.06 8.03
C PRO A 161 -11.30 -2.46 7.49
N MET A 162 -11.32 -1.19 7.04
CA MET A 162 -10.11 -0.55 6.52
C MET A 162 -9.17 -0.12 7.64
N SER A 163 -9.70 0.37 8.77
CA SER A 163 -8.89 0.65 9.97
C SER A 163 -8.15 -0.59 10.46
N ASN A 164 -8.81 -1.76 10.48
CA ASN A 164 -8.18 -3.03 10.83
C ASN A 164 -7.03 -3.39 9.86
N ILE A 165 -7.22 -3.16 8.56
CA ILE A 165 -6.16 -3.38 7.57
C ILE A 165 -4.99 -2.41 7.80
N HIS A 166 -5.25 -1.16 8.19
CA HIS A 166 -4.21 -0.19 8.55
C HIS A 166 -3.43 -0.63 9.80
N TYR A 167 -4.10 -1.05 10.87
CA TYR A 167 -3.43 -1.59 12.05
C TYR A 167 -2.58 -2.82 11.71
N LEU A 168 -3.09 -3.70 10.85
CA LEU A 168 -2.33 -4.88 10.40
C LEU A 168 -1.05 -4.48 9.64
N ALA A 169 -1.12 -3.45 8.81
CA ALA A 169 0.03 -2.95 8.07
C ALA A 169 1.08 -2.31 9.00
N ILE A 170 0.64 -1.56 10.03
CA ILE A 170 1.53 -1.03 11.07
C ILE A 170 2.20 -2.17 11.83
N ALA A 171 1.43 -3.15 12.31
CA ALA A 171 1.95 -4.29 13.05
C ALA A 171 2.97 -5.08 12.22
N TYR A 172 2.70 -5.30 10.94
CA TYR A 172 3.66 -5.93 10.02
C TYR A 172 4.98 -5.15 9.96
N SER A 173 4.90 -3.84 9.77
CA SER A 173 6.08 -2.98 9.74
C SER A 173 6.85 -3.01 11.07
N GLN A 174 6.15 -3.01 12.21
CA GLN A 174 6.74 -3.10 13.53
C GLN A 174 7.48 -4.45 13.75
N ILE A 175 6.90 -5.58 13.32
CA ILE A 175 7.58 -6.88 13.37
C ILE A 175 8.83 -6.88 12.48
N MET A 176 8.73 -6.38 11.25
CA MET A 176 9.87 -6.31 10.33
C MET A 176 11.00 -5.41 10.84
N ASN A 177 10.65 -4.40 11.63
CA ASN A 177 11.61 -3.51 12.29
C ASN A 177 12.08 -4.02 13.67
N GLY A 178 11.65 -5.21 14.10
CA GLY A 178 12.10 -5.86 15.34
C GLY A 178 11.52 -5.29 16.61
N VAL A 179 10.35 -4.69 16.57
CA VAL A 179 9.63 -4.15 17.73
C VAL A 179 8.33 -4.92 18.02
N PRO A 180 8.43 -6.24 18.38
CA PRO A 180 7.27 -7.10 18.53
C PRO A 180 6.32 -6.65 19.63
N ASP A 181 6.82 -6.04 20.72
CA ASP A 181 5.96 -5.52 21.80
C ASP A 181 5.00 -4.43 21.30
N SER A 182 5.51 -3.52 20.45
CA SER A 182 4.68 -2.49 19.81
C SER A 182 3.67 -3.11 18.86
N ALA A 183 4.09 -4.15 18.13
CA ALA A 183 3.19 -4.87 17.23
C ALA A 183 2.06 -5.57 18.01
N ALA A 184 2.34 -6.17 19.17
CA ALA A 184 1.33 -6.78 20.03
C ALA A 184 0.26 -5.75 20.46
N LEU A 185 0.70 -4.55 20.88
CA LEU A 185 -0.21 -3.45 21.24
C LEU A 185 -1.04 -2.96 20.05
N THR A 186 -0.46 -2.95 18.86
CA THR A 186 -1.15 -2.55 17.63
C THR A 186 -2.16 -3.62 17.20
N LEU A 187 -1.79 -4.90 17.25
CA LEU A 187 -2.68 -6.02 16.91
C LEU A 187 -3.88 -6.11 17.87
N ALA A 188 -3.71 -5.74 19.14
CA ALA A 188 -4.80 -5.70 20.12
C ALA A 188 -5.90 -4.67 19.77
N LYS A 189 -5.64 -3.71 18.86
CA LYS A 189 -6.64 -2.74 18.37
C LYS A 189 -7.52 -3.30 17.24
N ILE A 190 -7.13 -4.43 16.66
CA ILE A 190 -7.87 -5.06 15.57
C ILE A 190 -9.05 -5.83 16.13
N ASP A 191 -10.26 -5.53 15.64
CA ASP A 191 -11.42 -6.37 15.88
C ASP A 191 -11.49 -7.44 14.77
N PRO A 192 -11.24 -8.72 15.10
CA PRO A 192 -11.21 -9.80 14.11
C PRO A 192 -12.53 -9.97 13.35
N THR A 193 -13.66 -9.55 13.94
CA THR A 193 -15.00 -9.63 13.32
C THR A 193 -15.09 -8.77 12.05
N TYR A 194 -14.34 -7.66 12.01
CA TYR A 194 -14.32 -6.74 10.88
C TYR A 194 -13.06 -6.89 10.02
N LEU A 195 -12.16 -7.82 10.35
CA LEU A 195 -10.98 -8.08 9.51
C LEU A 195 -11.39 -8.98 8.34
N PRO A 196 -11.16 -8.57 7.06
CA PRO A 196 -11.49 -9.42 5.92
C PRO A 196 -10.66 -10.70 5.88
N ASP A 197 -11.27 -11.82 5.48
CA ASP A 197 -10.66 -13.15 5.45
C ASP A 197 -9.31 -13.20 4.71
N THR A 198 -9.15 -12.35 3.70
CA THR A 198 -7.87 -12.23 2.95
C THR A 198 -6.67 -11.95 3.85
N PHE A 199 -6.89 -11.35 5.03
CA PHE A 199 -5.82 -10.96 5.96
C PHE A 199 -5.68 -11.87 7.18
N SER A 200 -6.55 -12.87 7.35
CA SER A 200 -6.58 -13.72 8.55
C SER A 200 -5.26 -14.46 8.77
N GLU A 201 -4.69 -15.04 7.72
CA GLU A 201 -3.41 -15.76 7.81
C GLU A 201 -2.26 -14.82 8.24
N LEU A 202 -2.22 -13.60 7.70
CA LEU A 202 -1.22 -12.60 8.09
C LEU A 202 -1.41 -12.19 9.55
N PHE A 203 -2.65 -11.94 9.98
CA PHE A 203 -2.97 -11.55 11.35
C PHE A 203 -2.53 -12.62 12.35
N GLU A 204 -2.87 -13.90 12.11
CA GLU A 204 -2.44 -15.00 12.96
C GLU A 204 -0.91 -15.17 13.01
N SER A 205 -0.25 -14.98 11.87
CA SER A 205 1.22 -15.03 11.80
C SER A 205 1.85 -13.94 12.65
N LEU A 206 1.36 -12.70 12.54
CA LEU A 206 1.87 -11.56 13.31
C LEU A 206 1.59 -11.71 14.80
N LEU A 207 0.44 -12.26 15.21
CA LEU A 207 0.17 -12.58 16.61
C LEU A 207 1.23 -13.55 17.15
N LYS A 208 1.53 -14.61 16.44
CA LYS A 208 2.57 -15.58 16.87
C LYS A 208 3.95 -14.92 16.98
N GLU A 209 4.31 -14.08 16.03
CA GLU A 209 5.59 -13.37 16.05
C GLU A 209 5.66 -12.36 17.20
N SER A 210 4.57 -11.65 17.49
CA SER A 210 4.53 -10.62 18.54
C SER A 210 4.65 -11.20 19.96
N TYR A 211 4.30 -12.48 20.18
CA TYR A 211 4.44 -13.17 21.45
C TYR A 211 5.78 -13.91 21.61
N LYS A 212 6.60 -13.98 20.56
CA LYS A 212 7.96 -14.51 20.72
C LYS A 212 8.77 -13.52 21.54
N PRO A 213 9.46 -13.96 22.63
CA PRO A 213 10.40 -13.09 23.32
C PRO A 213 11.41 -12.58 22.28
N ALA A 214 11.66 -11.27 22.29
CA ALA A 214 12.64 -10.67 21.40
C ALA A 214 13.99 -11.33 21.66
N SER A 215 14.37 -12.28 20.82
CA SER A 215 15.73 -12.84 20.88
C SER A 215 16.71 -11.74 20.51
N PRO A 216 17.74 -11.48 21.33
CA PRO A 216 18.77 -10.54 20.96
C PRO A 216 19.38 -10.99 19.64
N ILE A 217 19.43 -10.10 18.65
CA ILE A 217 19.99 -10.41 17.31
C ILE A 217 21.50 -10.65 17.42
N MET A 218 22.13 -9.99 18.40
CA MET A 218 23.55 -10.11 18.67
C MET A 218 23.78 -10.16 20.17
N MET A 219 24.52 -11.14 20.62
CA MET A 219 25.03 -11.21 21.99
C MET A 219 26.52 -10.86 21.95
N VAL A 220 26.92 -9.78 22.66
CA VAL A 220 28.31 -9.36 22.76
C VAL A 220 28.83 -9.74 24.14
N GLY A 221 29.79 -10.67 24.17
CA GLY A 221 30.53 -11.00 25.39
C GLY A 221 31.67 -10.00 25.60
N LEU A 222 31.74 -9.41 26.77
CA LEU A 222 32.84 -8.54 27.18
C LEU A 222 33.51 -9.12 28.42
N ALA A 223 34.79 -9.50 28.28
CA ALA A 223 35.64 -9.88 29.42
C ALA A 223 36.38 -8.61 29.87
N LEU A 224 36.03 -8.07 31.04
CA LEU A 224 36.56 -6.79 31.53
C LEU A 224 36.96 -6.88 32.99
N PRO A 225 38.04 -6.20 33.42
CA PRO A 225 38.37 -6.09 34.84
C PRO A 225 37.38 -5.16 35.55
N LEU A 226 36.26 -5.69 36.02
CA LEU A 226 35.23 -4.92 36.71
C LEU A 226 35.50 -4.80 38.22
N SER A 227 36.43 -5.61 38.73
CA SER A 227 37.00 -5.55 40.06
C SER A 227 38.52 -5.69 40.05
N GLY A 228 39.24 -5.43 41.15
CA GLY A 228 40.69 -5.47 41.21
C GLY A 228 41.37 -4.15 40.82
N SER A 229 42.67 -4.19 40.53
CA SER A 229 43.54 -2.99 40.30
C SER A 229 43.06 -2.13 39.12
N ASP A 230 42.55 -2.78 38.07
CA ASP A 230 42.20 -2.12 36.80
C ASP A 230 40.71 -1.87 36.63
N SER A 231 39.96 -1.99 37.76
CA SER A 231 38.48 -1.91 37.76
C SER A 231 37.90 -0.57 37.24
N GLU A 232 38.61 0.52 37.42
CA GLU A 232 38.18 1.85 36.90
C GLU A 232 38.20 1.84 35.36
N PHE A 233 39.27 1.24 34.77
CA PHE A 233 39.39 1.13 33.33
C PHE A 233 38.27 0.23 32.72
N GLY A 234 38.02 -0.93 33.32
CA GLY A 234 37.01 -1.86 32.88
C GLY A 234 35.58 -1.25 32.94
N LYS A 235 35.27 -0.53 33.99
CA LYS A 235 34.01 0.19 34.19
C LYS A 235 33.86 1.33 33.18
N ALA A 236 34.90 2.15 32.98
CA ALA A 236 34.86 3.25 32.02
C ALA A 236 34.64 2.73 30.57
N PHE A 237 35.27 1.59 30.23
CA PHE A 237 35.07 0.96 28.94
C PHE A 237 33.61 0.47 28.76
N LEU A 238 33.04 -0.21 29.76
CA LEU A 238 31.68 -0.71 29.74
C LEU A 238 30.65 0.42 29.60
N ASP A 239 30.87 1.54 30.32
CA ASP A 239 29.98 2.71 30.26
C ASP A 239 30.09 3.43 28.90
N GLY A 240 31.29 3.54 28.34
CA GLY A 240 31.51 4.06 26.99
C GLY A 240 30.83 3.21 25.92
N PHE A 241 30.95 1.88 26.04
CA PHE A 241 30.31 0.93 25.12
C PHE A 241 28.78 1.04 25.19
N LYS A 242 28.19 1.08 26.39
CA LYS A 242 26.75 1.32 26.58
C LYS A 242 26.30 2.66 26.01
N SER A 243 27.09 3.72 26.26
CA SER A 243 26.79 5.06 25.74
C SER A 243 26.83 5.10 24.21
N ALA A 244 27.78 4.41 23.58
CA ALA A 244 27.85 4.29 22.12
C ALA A 244 26.68 3.54 21.51
N LEU A 245 26.16 2.50 22.17
CA LEU A 245 24.94 1.81 21.76
C LEU A 245 23.71 2.72 21.84
N ASN A 246 23.61 3.51 22.89
CA ASN A 246 22.47 4.42 23.10
C ASN A 246 22.47 5.64 22.16
N SER A 247 23.67 6.09 21.74
CA SER A 247 23.80 7.26 20.85
C SER A 247 23.52 6.98 19.38
N ASN A 248 23.70 5.73 18.94
CA ASN A 248 23.31 5.29 17.61
C ASN A 248 21.90 4.73 17.70
N SER A 249 20.95 5.28 16.96
CA SER A 249 19.53 4.90 16.89
C SER A 249 19.30 3.41 16.47
N TYR A 250 20.29 2.58 16.67
CA TYR A 250 20.20 1.13 16.55
C TYR A 250 19.51 0.59 17.80
N ASP A 251 18.40 -0.05 17.59
CA ASP A 251 17.53 -0.70 18.54
C ASP A 251 18.30 -1.32 19.72
N GLU A 252 18.30 -0.64 20.88
CA GLU A 252 18.93 -1.15 22.12
C GLU A 252 18.49 -2.57 22.46
N LYS A 253 17.31 -2.98 21.98
CA LYS A 253 16.70 -4.29 22.22
C LYS A 253 17.34 -5.42 21.39
N ARG A 254 18.19 -5.11 20.39
CA ARG A 254 18.80 -6.09 19.49
C ARG A 254 20.19 -6.53 19.87
N ILE A 255 20.86 -5.81 20.78
CA ILE A 255 22.18 -6.15 21.28
C ILE A 255 22.10 -6.44 22.78
N SER A 256 22.43 -7.66 23.16
CA SER A 256 22.59 -8.04 24.56
C SER A 256 24.06 -8.06 24.91
N ILE A 257 24.42 -7.41 26.04
CA ILE A 257 25.79 -7.37 26.54
C ILE A 257 25.89 -8.36 27.70
N LEU A 258 26.80 -9.30 27.59
CA LEU A 258 27.22 -10.16 28.67
C LEU A 258 28.61 -9.71 29.13
N ALA A 259 28.67 -8.96 30.23
CA ALA A 259 29.93 -8.53 30.81
C ALA A 259 30.36 -9.51 31.90
N GLN A 260 31.56 -10.04 31.78
CA GLN A 260 32.19 -10.94 32.76
C GLN A 260 33.38 -10.26 33.39
N ASP A 261 33.46 -10.35 34.73
CA ASP A 261 34.58 -9.77 35.49
C ASP A 261 35.79 -10.67 35.47
N THR A 262 36.89 -10.16 34.95
CA THR A 262 38.20 -10.86 34.91
C THR A 262 39.01 -10.62 36.20
N ARG A 263 38.55 -9.80 37.12
CA ARG A 263 39.19 -9.44 38.42
C ARG A 263 40.64 -8.94 38.30
N SER A 264 40.99 -8.39 37.14
CA SER A 264 42.34 -8.03 36.79
C SER A 264 43.34 -9.21 36.84
N ASP A 265 42.83 -10.44 36.62
CA ASP A 265 43.62 -11.68 36.65
C ASP A 265 43.67 -12.33 35.26
N GLU A 266 44.85 -12.56 34.75
CA GLU A 266 45.06 -13.18 33.43
C GLU A 266 44.53 -14.61 33.37
N ILE A 267 44.61 -15.36 34.49
CA ILE A 267 44.13 -16.75 34.59
C ILE A 267 42.61 -16.84 34.60
N GLU A 268 41.94 -15.90 35.28
CA GLU A 268 40.47 -15.82 35.26
C GLU A 268 39.98 -15.43 33.85
N THR A 269 40.71 -14.60 33.11
CA THR A 269 40.38 -14.23 31.73
C THR A 269 40.34 -15.44 30.78
N ILE A 270 41.21 -16.44 31.02
CA ILE A 270 41.27 -17.67 30.18
C ILE A 270 40.12 -18.63 30.47
N LYS A 271 39.52 -18.57 31.65
CA LYS A 271 38.42 -19.46 32.10
C LYS A 271 37.04 -19.00 31.59
N ILE A 272 36.94 -17.80 31.03
CA ILE A 272 35.73 -17.21 30.50
C ILE A 272 35.51 -17.67 29.06
#